data_76da2c91c01d74c98a394963fce9c275
#
_entry.id   76da2c91c01d74c98a394963fce9c275
#
_cell.length_a   1.000
_cell.length_b   1.000
_cell.length_c   1.000
_cell.angle_alpha   90.00
_cell.angle_beta   90.00
_cell.angle_gamma   90.00
#
_symmetry.space_group_name_H-M   'P 1'
#
loop_
_entity.id
_entity.type
_entity.pdbx_description
1 polymer ?
#
loop_
_entity_poly.entity_id
_entity_poly.type
_entity_poly.pdbx_seq_one_letter_code
_entity_poly.pdbx_strand_id
1 'polypeptide(L)'
;MDNLDYLAQSSEPWVVYRTMLDLLGMHEDDERVIAVKKQMLGHPLVQGLIKELQEWPGLVLSSHKSAGQLYHKLAFLADLGLTDADDGIPKILSSVKAHHSEEGLFQLPMNISPSHGGSGEEQWAWALCDAPLLLYSVKKMRKAEDPEIMRAVAHLLALRRGNGWP
;
A
#
# COMPACT_ATOMS: atom_id res chain seq x y z
N MET A 1 -20.08 -3.28 27.58
CA MET A 1 -18.93 -3.72 26.72
C MET A 1 -18.15 -2.47 26.39
N ASP A 2 -16.90 -2.42 26.78
CA ASP A 2 -15.99 -1.32 26.41
C ASP A 2 -15.74 -1.36 24.89
N ASN A 3 -15.39 -0.20 24.29
CA ASN A 3 -15.10 -0.12 22.86
C ASN A 3 -13.94 -1.04 22.46
N LEU A 4 -12.94 -1.20 23.33
CA LEU A 4 -11.82 -2.12 23.10
C LEU A 4 -12.28 -3.59 23.09
N ASP A 5 -13.16 -3.96 24.02
CA ASP A 5 -13.74 -5.31 24.05
C ASP A 5 -14.51 -5.61 22.76
N TYR A 6 -15.26 -4.62 22.26
CA TYR A 6 -15.99 -4.76 21.00
C TYR A 6 -15.09 -5.01 19.81
N LEU A 7 -13.99 -4.24 19.69
CA LEU A 7 -13.01 -4.42 18.61
C LEU A 7 -12.24 -5.74 18.73
N ALA A 8 -11.85 -6.12 19.96
CA ALA A 8 -11.11 -7.35 20.20
C ALA A 8 -11.94 -8.63 19.96
N GLN A 9 -13.27 -8.51 19.95
CA GLN A 9 -14.22 -9.61 19.69
C GLN A 9 -14.84 -9.53 18.29
N SER A 10 -14.28 -8.71 17.39
CA SER A 10 -14.76 -8.60 16.00
C SER A 10 -14.69 -9.97 15.29
N SER A 11 -15.65 -10.23 14.40
CA SER A 11 -15.61 -11.36 13.47
C SER A 11 -14.54 -11.20 12.39
N GLU A 12 -14.06 -9.98 12.19
CA GLU A 12 -13.10 -9.63 11.17
C GLU A 12 -11.66 -9.75 11.71
N PRO A 13 -10.85 -10.73 11.26
CA PRO A 13 -9.56 -11.01 11.87
C PRO A 13 -8.58 -9.85 11.75
N TRP A 14 -8.67 -9.00 10.73
CA TRP A 14 -7.83 -7.79 10.60
C TRP A 14 -8.17 -6.73 11.65
N VAL A 15 -9.44 -6.60 12.05
CA VAL A 15 -9.83 -5.69 13.12
C VAL A 15 -9.22 -6.16 14.44
N VAL A 16 -9.33 -7.45 14.75
CA VAL A 16 -8.74 -8.05 15.97
C VAL A 16 -7.22 -7.89 15.96
N TYR A 17 -6.56 -8.22 14.83
CA TYR A 17 -5.11 -8.11 14.66
C TYR A 17 -4.60 -6.68 14.92
N ARG A 18 -5.23 -5.68 14.28
CA ARG A 18 -4.83 -4.27 14.46
C ARG A 18 -5.15 -3.77 15.87
N THR A 19 -6.27 -4.21 16.47
CA THR A 19 -6.60 -3.88 17.85
C THR A 19 -5.54 -4.39 18.82
N MET A 20 -5.06 -5.63 18.64
CA MET A 20 -4.00 -6.20 19.47
C MET A 20 -2.70 -5.40 19.39
N LEU A 21 -2.28 -5.03 18.19
CA LEU A 21 -1.02 -4.30 17.99
C LEU A 21 -1.15 -2.82 18.39
N ASP A 22 -2.16 -2.11 17.87
CA ASP A 22 -2.20 -0.65 17.91
C ASP A 22 -2.82 -0.10 19.19
N LEU A 23 -3.78 -0.82 19.78
CA LEU A 23 -4.55 -0.34 20.93
C LEU A 23 -4.17 -1.07 22.21
N LEU A 24 -3.89 -2.36 22.14
CA LEU A 24 -3.47 -3.14 23.31
C LEU A 24 -1.95 -3.21 23.46
N GLY A 25 -1.16 -2.72 22.50
CA GLY A 25 0.29 -2.67 22.54
C GLY A 25 0.96 -4.06 22.62
N MET A 26 0.28 -5.10 22.11
CA MET A 26 0.82 -6.45 22.10
C MET A 26 1.96 -6.55 21.08
N HIS A 27 2.95 -7.38 21.37
CA HIS A 27 4.08 -7.60 20.47
C HIS A 27 3.69 -8.55 19.31
N GLU A 28 4.32 -8.37 18.14
CA GLU A 28 4.06 -9.22 16.95
C GLU A 28 4.36 -10.70 17.20
N ASP A 29 5.26 -11.02 18.13
CA ASP A 29 5.66 -12.38 18.49
C ASP A 29 4.73 -13.04 19.54
N ASP A 30 3.71 -12.34 20.04
CA ASP A 30 2.73 -12.94 20.94
C ASP A 30 1.94 -14.03 20.18
N GLU A 31 1.81 -15.22 20.77
CA GLU A 31 1.17 -16.36 20.13
C GLU A 31 -0.28 -16.05 19.68
N ARG A 32 -0.99 -15.18 20.43
CA ARG A 32 -2.36 -14.76 20.11
C ARG A 32 -2.35 -13.87 18.85
N VAL A 33 -1.39 -12.94 18.75
CA VAL A 33 -1.22 -12.07 17.59
C VAL A 33 -0.87 -12.90 16.36
N ILE A 34 0.05 -13.85 16.49
CA ILE A 34 0.43 -14.78 15.41
C ILE A 34 -0.78 -15.60 14.94
N ALA A 35 -1.57 -16.12 15.87
CA ALA A 35 -2.76 -16.90 15.53
C ALA A 35 -3.81 -16.08 14.76
N VAL A 36 -4.08 -14.86 15.18
CA VAL A 36 -5.02 -13.95 14.50
C VAL A 36 -4.46 -13.50 13.14
N LYS A 37 -3.15 -13.20 13.04
CA LYS A 37 -2.52 -12.91 11.73
C LYS A 37 -2.69 -14.07 10.75
N LYS A 38 -2.50 -15.30 11.21
CA LYS A 38 -2.72 -16.50 10.38
C LYS A 38 -4.17 -16.61 9.88
N GLN A 39 -5.16 -16.32 10.74
CA GLN A 39 -6.56 -16.28 10.33
C GLN A 39 -6.82 -15.18 9.28
N MET A 40 -6.28 -13.99 9.50
CA MET A 40 -6.38 -12.88 8.53
C MET A 40 -5.78 -13.25 7.17
N LEU A 41 -4.58 -13.80 7.14
CA LEU A 41 -3.91 -14.23 5.91
C LEU A 41 -4.69 -15.35 5.19
N GLY A 42 -5.35 -16.25 5.91
CA GLY A 42 -6.19 -17.30 5.33
C GLY A 42 -7.57 -16.83 4.89
N HIS A 43 -7.96 -15.60 5.19
CA HIS A 43 -9.31 -15.11 4.89
C HIS A 43 -9.52 -14.92 3.38
N PRO A 44 -10.66 -15.39 2.80
CA PRO A 44 -10.91 -15.33 1.35
C PRO A 44 -10.78 -13.93 0.74
N LEU A 45 -11.21 -12.89 1.45
CA LEU A 45 -11.07 -11.50 1.00
C LEU A 45 -9.60 -11.10 0.87
N VAL A 46 -8.76 -11.39 1.87
CA VAL A 46 -7.33 -11.06 1.85
C VAL A 46 -6.62 -11.83 0.73
N GLN A 47 -6.89 -13.13 0.61
CA GLN A 47 -6.35 -13.97 -0.46
C GLN A 47 -6.81 -13.50 -1.85
N GLY A 48 -8.06 -13.05 -1.98
CA GLY A 48 -8.59 -12.46 -3.21
C GLY A 48 -7.84 -11.20 -3.61
N LEU A 49 -7.57 -10.29 -2.66
CA LEU A 49 -6.80 -9.06 -2.88
C LEU A 49 -5.34 -9.36 -3.26
N ILE A 50 -4.69 -10.31 -2.59
CA ILE A 50 -3.32 -10.74 -2.92
C ILE A 50 -3.28 -11.28 -4.36
N LYS A 51 -4.23 -12.14 -4.72
CA LYS A 51 -4.32 -12.69 -6.08
C LYS A 51 -4.53 -11.60 -7.13
N GLU A 52 -5.42 -10.66 -6.86
CA GLU A 52 -5.69 -9.55 -7.77
C GLU A 52 -4.47 -8.63 -7.95
N LEU A 53 -3.73 -8.36 -6.87
CA LEU A 53 -2.50 -7.57 -6.92
C LEU A 53 -1.35 -8.26 -7.66
N GLN A 54 -1.40 -9.57 -7.87
CA GLN A 54 -0.43 -10.26 -8.72
C GLN A 54 -0.57 -9.92 -10.21
N GLU A 55 -1.71 -9.31 -10.61
CA GLU A 55 -1.95 -8.77 -11.95
C GLU A 55 -1.44 -7.31 -12.10
N TRP A 56 -0.55 -6.88 -11.20
CA TRP A 56 0.07 -5.54 -11.24
C TRP A 56 0.68 -5.26 -12.62
N PRO A 57 0.47 -4.06 -13.17
CA PRO A 57 -0.12 -2.84 -12.58
C PRO A 57 -1.64 -2.71 -12.75
N GLY A 58 -2.30 -3.67 -13.36
CA GLY A 58 -3.73 -3.62 -13.66
C GLY A 58 -4.06 -2.71 -14.85
N LEU A 59 -5.15 -1.96 -14.74
CA LEU A 59 -5.63 -1.10 -15.82
C LEU A 59 -4.86 0.21 -15.89
N VAL A 60 -4.71 0.73 -17.11
CA VAL A 60 -4.17 2.06 -17.37
C VAL A 60 -4.98 3.13 -16.64
N LEU A 61 -4.33 3.96 -15.87
CA LEU A 61 -4.94 5.00 -15.06
C LEU A 61 -5.38 6.18 -15.97
N SER A 62 -6.67 6.37 -16.10
CA SER A 62 -7.25 7.55 -16.77
C SER A 62 -7.80 8.58 -15.78
N SER A 63 -7.99 8.18 -14.53
CA SER A 63 -8.48 9.03 -13.43
C SER A 63 -8.11 8.43 -12.09
N HIS A 64 -7.69 9.26 -11.14
CA HIS A 64 -7.38 8.87 -9.77
C HIS A 64 -8.62 8.65 -8.87
N LYS A 65 -9.83 8.84 -9.42
CA LYS A 65 -11.08 8.75 -8.65
C LYS A 65 -11.57 7.32 -8.41
N SER A 66 -11.02 6.33 -9.13
CA SER A 66 -11.49 4.95 -9.02
C SER A 66 -10.85 4.24 -7.81
N ALA A 67 -11.64 3.91 -6.80
CA ALA A 67 -11.22 3.09 -5.67
C ALA A 67 -10.83 1.65 -6.06
N GLY A 68 -11.23 1.18 -7.25
CA GLY A 68 -10.88 -0.13 -7.77
C GLY A 68 -9.44 -0.28 -8.28
N GLN A 69 -8.67 0.80 -8.35
CA GLN A 69 -7.27 0.76 -8.77
C GLN A 69 -6.40 -0.06 -7.81
N LEU A 70 -5.46 -0.83 -8.36
CA LEU A 70 -4.65 -1.77 -7.58
C LEU A 70 -3.79 -1.08 -6.51
N TYR A 71 -3.32 0.13 -6.74
CA TYR A 71 -2.52 0.85 -5.75
C TYR A 71 -3.30 1.21 -4.48
N HIS A 72 -4.62 1.42 -4.54
CA HIS A 72 -5.47 1.56 -3.35
C HIS A 72 -5.60 0.25 -2.59
N LYS A 73 -5.71 -0.88 -3.30
CA LYS A 73 -5.77 -2.21 -2.69
C LYS A 73 -4.45 -2.60 -2.03
N LEU A 74 -3.33 -2.20 -2.64
CA LEU A 74 -2.01 -2.37 -2.05
C LEU A 74 -1.89 -1.59 -0.73
N ALA A 75 -2.33 -0.33 -0.70
CA ALA A 75 -2.36 0.48 0.51
C ALA A 75 -3.24 -0.15 1.59
N PHE A 76 -4.40 -0.68 1.20
CA PHE A 76 -5.28 -1.38 2.14
C PHE A 76 -4.60 -2.61 2.76
N LEU A 77 -3.92 -3.47 1.97
CA LEU A 77 -3.17 -4.60 2.53
C LEU A 77 -2.02 -4.15 3.45
N ALA A 78 -1.35 -3.03 3.11
CA ALA A 78 -0.34 -2.43 3.98
C ALA A 78 -0.95 -1.98 5.32
N ASP A 79 -2.16 -1.41 5.30
CA ASP A 79 -2.88 -0.99 6.50
C ASP A 79 -3.37 -2.16 7.34
N LEU A 80 -3.72 -3.27 6.72
CA LEU A 80 -4.01 -4.51 7.43
C LEU A 80 -2.77 -5.07 8.17
N GLY A 81 -1.57 -4.68 7.78
CA GLY A 81 -0.31 -5.11 8.39
C GLY A 81 0.37 -6.28 7.68
N LEU A 82 0.08 -6.48 6.39
CA LEU A 82 0.85 -7.42 5.58
C LEU A 82 2.25 -6.87 5.30
N THR A 83 3.22 -7.77 5.24
CA THR A 83 4.64 -7.44 5.06
C THR A 83 5.28 -8.30 3.99
N ASP A 84 6.52 -7.99 3.63
CA ASP A 84 7.34 -8.78 2.71
C ASP A 84 7.70 -10.19 3.22
N ALA A 85 7.34 -10.53 4.45
CA ALA A 85 7.42 -11.88 4.98
C ALA A 85 6.18 -12.74 4.68
N ASP A 86 5.09 -12.13 4.19
CA ASP A 86 3.82 -12.82 3.94
C ASP A 86 3.73 -13.31 2.49
N ASP A 87 3.16 -14.50 2.28
CA ASP A 87 3.09 -15.16 0.97
C ASP A 87 2.42 -14.28 -0.09
N GLY A 88 3.05 -14.20 -1.27
CA GLY A 88 2.58 -13.41 -2.41
C GLY A 88 3.00 -11.94 -2.39
N ILE A 89 3.25 -11.35 -1.22
CA ILE A 89 3.63 -9.93 -1.08
C ILE A 89 5.00 -9.62 -1.71
N PRO A 90 6.06 -10.43 -1.54
CA PRO A 90 7.35 -10.16 -2.20
C PRO A 90 7.25 -10.01 -3.72
N LYS A 91 6.44 -10.85 -4.36
CA LYS A 91 6.21 -10.78 -5.82
C LYS A 91 5.53 -9.47 -6.22
N ILE A 92 4.50 -9.06 -5.48
CA ILE A 92 3.77 -7.80 -5.71
C ILE A 92 4.72 -6.62 -5.56
N LEU A 93 5.49 -6.56 -4.47
CA LEU A 93 6.45 -5.48 -4.22
C LEU A 93 7.53 -5.42 -5.31
N SER A 94 7.99 -6.58 -5.81
CA SER A 94 8.94 -6.65 -6.92
C SER A 94 8.34 -6.04 -8.20
N SER A 95 7.06 -6.35 -8.51
CA SER A 95 6.36 -5.80 -9.67
C SER A 95 6.16 -4.28 -9.57
N VAL A 96 5.82 -3.77 -8.38
CA VAL A 96 5.72 -2.31 -8.12
C VAL A 96 7.06 -1.62 -8.34
N LYS A 97 8.14 -2.20 -7.85
CA LYS A 97 9.51 -1.65 -7.95
C LYS A 97 10.10 -1.72 -9.36
N ALA A 98 9.57 -2.54 -10.24
CA ALA A 98 10.07 -2.70 -11.61
C ALA A 98 9.95 -1.41 -12.46
N HIS A 99 9.04 -0.50 -12.07
CA HIS A 99 8.81 0.77 -12.76
C HIS A 99 8.93 1.93 -11.79
N HIS A 100 10.04 2.65 -11.90
CA HIS A 100 10.31 3.85 -11.09
C HIS A 100 10.93 4.95 -11.96
N SER A 101 10.76 6.20 -11.54
CA SER A 101 11.40 7.36 -12.16
C SER A 101 12.88 7.46 -11.75
N GLU A 102 13.61 8.39 -12.37
CA GLU A 102 15.01 8.68 -12.00
C GLU A 102 15.14 9.13 -10.54
N GLU A 103 14.11 9.80 -10.00
CA GLU A 103 14.04 10.24 -8.62
C GLU A 103 13.66 9.10 -7.64
N GLY A 104 13.32 7.92 -8.16
CA GLY A 104 12.98 6.73 -7.40
C GLY A 104 11.50 6.58 -7.05
N LEU A 105 10.62 7.45 -7.56
CA LEU A 105 9.19 7.33 -7.36
C LEU A 105 8.60 6.21 -8.20
N PHE A 106 7.75 5.38 -7.61
CA PHE A 106 7.07 4.32 -8.33
C PHE A 106 6.08 4.87 -9.34
N GLN A 107 6.03 4.27 -10.50
CA GLN A 107 5.21 4.70 -11.63
C GLN A 107 4.04 3.75 -11.87
N LEU A 108 2.98 4.29 -12.43
CA LEU A 108 1.82 3.56 -12.93
C LEU A 108 1.66 3.81 -14.43
N PRO A 109 1.10 2.87 -15.19
CA PRO A 109 0.67 3.14 -16.55
C PRO A 109 -0.53 4.09 -16.49
N MET A 110 -0.41 5.24 -17.12
CA MET A 110 -1.48 6.25 -17.12
C MET A 110 -1.63 6.92 -18.48
N ASN A 111 -2.88 7.28 -18.77
CA ASN A 111 -3.26 8.10 -19.91
C ASN A 111 -4.14 9.24 -19.41
N ILE A 112 -3.52 10.32 -18.98
CA ILE A 112 -4.21 11.51 -18.47
C ILE A 112 -4.37 12.50 -19.62
N SER A 113 -5.60 12.99 -19.80
CA SER A 113 -5.89 13.95 -20.88
C SER A 113 -5.15 15.27 -20.70
N PRO A 114 -4.83 15.99 -21.81
CA PRO A 114 -4.19 17.29 -21.74
C PRO A 114 -4.96 18.34 -20.93
N SER A 115 -6.30 18.25 -20.90
CA SER A 115 -7.15 19.13 -20.08
C SER A 115 -6.93 18.94 -18.56
N HIS A 116 -6.30 17.85 -18.15
CA HIS A 116 -5.94 17.56 -16.76
C HIS A 116 -4.40 17.51 -16.55
N GLY A 117 -3.65 18.12 -17.47
CA GLY A 117 -2.19 18.23 -17.35
C GLY A 117 -1.40 17.01 -17.81
N GLY A 118 -2.05 16.02 -18.43
CA GLY A 118 -1.38 14.84 -19.00
C GLY A 118 -0.97 15.03 -20.46
N SER A 119 -0.33 13.99 -21.04
CA SER A 119 0.07 13.97 -22.46
C SER A 119 -1.06 13.57 -23.41
N GLY A 120 -2.09 12.87 -22.91
CA GLY A 120 -3.11 12.20 -23.71
C GLY A 120 -2.65 10.88 -24.32
N GLU A 121 -1.45 10.44 -24.02
CA GLU A 121 -0.87 9.18 -24.46
C GLU A 121 -0.61 8.26 -23.27
N GLU A 122 -0.60 6.96 -23.51
CA GLU A 122 -0.26 5.98 -22.49
C GLU A 122 1.24 6.00 -22.20
N GLN A 123 1.59 6.18 -20.94
CA GLN A 123 2.97 6.21 -20.49
C GLN A 123 3.10 5.77 -19.03
N TRP A 124 4.29 5.29 -18.66
CA TRP A 124 4.64 5.11 -17.25
C TRP A 124 4.99 6.48 -16.66
N ALA A 125 4.25 6.88 -15.65
CA ALA A 125 4.45 8.15 -14.97
C ALA A 125 4.01 8.07 -13.52
N TRP A 126 4.30 9.11 -12.74
CA TRP A 126 3.81 9.28 -11.38
C TRP A 126 3.11 10.64 -11.22
N ALA A 127 2.23 10.72 -10.26
CA ALA A 127 1.58 11.97 -9.89
C ALA A 127 1.52 12.08 -8.36
N LEU A 128 1.32 13.29 -7.84
CA LEU A 128 1.16 13.52 -6.39
C LEU A 128 -0.10 12.84 -5.82
N CYS A 129 -1.02 12.38 -6.65
CA CYS A 129 -2.20 11.65 -6.25
C CYS A 129 -1.93 10.16 -5.93
N ASP A 130 -0.90 9.56 -6.53
CA ASP A 130 -0.61 8.11 -6.42
C ASP A 130 0.75 7.81 -5.80
N ALA A 131 1.81 8.52 -6.19
CA ALA A 131 3.17 8.23 -5.78
C ALA A 131 3.39 8.24 -4.25
N PRO A 132 2.83 9.17 -3.47
CA PRO A 132 2.95 9.12 -2.01
C PRO A 132 2.28 7.89 -1.40
N LEU A 133 1.13 7.46 -1.94
CA LEU A 133 0.41 6.30 -1.46
C LEU A 133 1.15 4.99 -1.79
N LEU A 134 1.72 4.89 -2.99
CA LEU A 134 2.58 3.76 -3.38
C LEU A 134 3.81 3.69 -2.50
N LEU A 135 4.48 4.81 -2.30
CA LEU A 135 5.68 4.89 -1.47
C LEU A 135 5.38 4.52 -0.01
N TYR A 136 4.27 5.02 0.54
CA TYR A 136 3.76 4.63 1.86
C TYR A 136 3.55 3.12 1.95
N SER A 137 2.84 2.54 0.98
CA SER A 137 2.51 1.12 0.96
C SER A 137 3.76 0.24 0.95
N VAL A 138 4.69 0.54 0.03
CA VAL A 138 5.94 -0.21 -0.09
C VAL A 138 6.80 -0.06 1.16
N LYS A 139 6.94 1.18 1.71
CA LYS A 139 7.70 1.41 2.94
C LYS A 139 7.10 0.67 4.14
N LYS A 140 5.78 0.67 4.27
CA LYS A 140 5.07 0.02 5.39
C LYS A 140 5.16 -1.50 5.33
N MET A 141 5.11 -2.08 4.14
CA MET A 141 5.20 -3.52 3.94
C MET A 141 6.63 -4.07 4.04
N ARG A 142 7.65 -3.23 3.88
CA ARG A 142 9.06 -3.67 3.97
C ARG A 142 9.59 -3.48 5.38
N LYS A 143 10.14 -4.56 5.95
CA LYS A 143 10.78 -4.51 7.27
C LYS A 143 12.19 -3.89 7.21
N ALA A 144 12.90 -4.05 6.09
CA ALA A 144 14.25 -3.49 5.91
C ALA A 144 14.22 -2.06 5.36
N GLU A 145 15.21 -1.24 5.75
CA GLU A 145 15.44 0.05 5.11
C GLU A 145 15.92 -0.15 3.66
N ASP A 146 15.35 0.66 2.77
CA ASP A 146 15.67 0.63 1.34
C ASP A 146 16.13 2.03 0.91
N PRO A 147 17.41 2.18 0.49
CA PRO A 147 17.95 3.48 0.07
C PRO A 147 17.17 4.12 -1.10
N GLU A 148 16.58 3.31 -1.99
CA GLU A 148 15.77 3.83 -3.09
C GLU A 148 14.49 4.47 -2.57
N ILE A 149 13.84 3.83 -1.59
CA ILE A 149 12.66 4.40 -0.92
C ILE A 149 13.02 5.72 -0.24
N MET A 150 14.16 5.77 0.46
CA MET A 150 14.60 7.00 1.13
C MET A 150 14.90 8.13 0.14
N ARG A 151 15.45 7.82 -1.03
CA ARG A 151 15.66 8.81 -2.12
C ARG A 151 14.31 9.35 -2.63
N ALA A 152 13.34 8.49 -2.87
CA ALA A 152 11.99 8.89 -3.27
C ALA A 152 11.29 9.76 -2.22
N VAL A 153 11.41 9.42 -0.94
CA VAL A 153 10.91 10.25 0.18
C VAL A 153 11.57 11.63 0.15
N ALA A 154 12.90 11.70 0.02
CA ALA A 154 13.63 12.97 -0.04
C ALA A 154 13.17 13.83 -1.23
N HIS A 155 12.95 13.22 -2.39
CA HIS A 155 12.43 13.93 -3.57
C HIS A 155 11.03 14.50 -3.30
N LEU A 156 10.09 13.72 -2.79
CA LEU A 156 8.77 14.22 -2.42
C LEU A 156 8.85 15.38 -1.44
N LEU A 157 9.67 15.26 -0.39
CA LEU A 157 9.84 16.33 0.59
C LEU A 157 10.38 17.63 -0.04
N ALA A 158 11.26 17.52 -1.04
CA ALA A 158 11.83 18.67 -1.75
C ALA A 158 10.78 19.41 -2.60
N LEU A 159 9.68 18.76 -3.00
CA LEU A 159 8.58 19.40 -3.72
C LEU A 159 7.71 20.30 -2.84
N ARG A 160 7.85 20.21 -1.52
CA ARG A 160 7.06 21.02 -0.58
C ARG A 160 7.38 22.51 -0.75
N ARG A 161 6.35 23.33 -0.88
CA ARG A 161 6.41 24.80 -0.95
C ARG A 161 5.92 25.42 0.34
N GLY A 162 6.14 26.75 0.50
CA GLY A 162 5.68 27.47 1.69
C GLY A 162 4.16 27.44 1.91
N ASN A 163 3.37 27.22 0.84
CA ASN A 163 1.91 27.13 0.86
C ASN A 163 1.40 25.66 0.77
N GLY A 164 2.25 24.67 0.91
CA GLY A 164 1.89 23.24 0.84
C GLY A 164 2.58 22.49 -0.31
N TRP A 165 1.88 21.49 -0.82
CA TRP A 165 2.33 20.69 -1.98
C TRP A 165 1.86 21.34 -3.29
N PRO A 166 2.58 21.14 -4.42
CA PRO A 166 2.17 21.66 -5.71
C PRO A 166 0.84 21.14 -6.20
#